data_99b8aeb8174f9da7638d922e0e00f120
#
_entry.id   99b8aeb8174f9da7638d922e0e00f120
#
_cell.length_a   1.000
_cell.length_b   1.000
_cell.length_c   1.000
_cell.angle_alpha   90.00
_cell.angle_beta   90.00
_cell.angle_gamma   90.00
#
_symmetry.space_group_name_H-M   'P 1'
#
loop_
_entity.id
_entity.type
_entity.pdbx_description
1 polymer ?
#
loop_
_entity_poly.entity_id
_entity_poly.type
_entity_poly.pdbx_seq_one_letter_code
_entity_poly.pdbx_strand_id
1 'polypeptide(L)'
;MTKNLFALLGDKSQLLECNNTLGDTYVQHNPDQSAATARNMVDWFRHSAPYIHAHRGKTFVLMLPGEAVRDENFLHTINDIALLNSLGVRLVLAVGARAQIETSLARANIKPAFHQGVRITDADALPLVVEAASSVRSHVEALLSTGLVNSP
;
A
#
# COMPACT_ATOMS: atom_id res chain seq x y z
N MET A 1 7.41 -10.41 -4.51
CA MET A 1 6.71 -10.22 -5.80
C MET A 1 5.44 -9.44 -5.52
N THR A 2 5.55 -8.16 -5.32
CA THR A 2 4.41 -7.23 -5.14
C THR A 2 4.04 -6.72 -6.53
N LYS A 3 3.01 -7.29 -7.14
CA LYS A 3 2.41 -6.70 -8.33
C LYS A 3 1.65 -5.47 -7.87
N ASN A 4 2.10 -4.29 -8.31
CA ASN A 4 1.46 -3.02 -8.02
C ASN A 4 -0.05 -3.09 -8.31
N LEU A 5 -0.86 -2.59 -7.38
CA LEU A 5 -2.31 -2.47 -7.49
C LEU A 5 -2.71 -1.71 -8.77
N PHE A 6 -1.86 -0.82 -9.27
CA PHE A 6 -1.99 -0.11 -10.55
C PHE A 6 -1.89 -0.99 -11.80
N ALA A 7 -1.41 -2.23 -11.70
CA ALA A 7 -1.38 -3.15 -12.84
C ALA A 7 -2.79 -3.60 -13.30
N LEU A 8 -3.83 -3.32 -12.51
CA LEU A 8 -5.24 -3.55 -12.86
C LEU A 8 -5.86 -2.41 -13.68
N LEU A 9 -5.18 -1.28 -13.82
CA LEU A 9 -5.72 -0.06 -14.46
C LEU A 9 -5.08 0.30 -15.81
N GLY A 10 -4.31 -0.59 -16.41
CA GLY A 10 -3.83 -0.44 -17.81
C GLY A 10 -2.48 0.30 -17.94
N ASP A 11 -1.71 -0.23 -18.84
CA ASP A 11 -0.48 0.19 -19.52
C ASP A 11 0.54 1.10 -18.83
N LYS A 12 1.75 0.52 -18.61
CA LYS A 12 2.91 1.07 -17.90
C LYS A 12 3.79 2.04 -18.71
N SER A 13 3.37 2.53 -19.85
CA SER A 13 4.30 3.23 -20.76
C SER A 13 4.48 4.74 -20.53
N GLN A 14 3.89 5.35 -19.48
CA GLN A 14 4.02 6.81 -19.23
C GLN A 14 4.23 7.18 -17.77
N LEU A 15 5.18 6.55 -17.09
CA LEU A 15 5.72 7.11 -15.86
C LEU A 15 6.95 7.95 -16.19
N LEU A 16 6.76 9.26 -16.20
CA LEU A 16 7.82 10.25 -16.32
C LEU A 16 8.79 10.14 -15.13
N GLU A 17 10.07 9.91 -15.43
CA GLU A 17 11.18 10.03 -14.48
C GLU A 17 11.24 11.47 -13.93
N CYS A 18 10.95 11.64 -12.65
CA CYS A 18 11.33 12.84 -11.91
C CYS A 18 12.79 12.68 -11.46
N ASN A 19 13.74 13.09 -12.28
CA ASN A 19 15.12 13.28 -11.86
C ASN A 19 15.25 14.59 -11.09
N ASN A 20 15.53 14.46 -9.80
CA ASN A 20 15.80 15.56 -8.89
C ASN A 20 17.30 15.93 -8.99
N THR A 21 17.64 16.90 -9.83
CA THR A 21 18.96 17.57 -9.81
C THR A 21 18.71 19.04 -9.48
N LEU A 22 19.16 19.44 -8.29
CA LEU A 22 19.25 20.84 -7.85
C LEU A 22 20.19 21.60 -8.79
N GLY A 23 19.62 22.44 -9.62
CA GLY A 23 20.31 23.41 -10.43
C GLY A 23 19.28 24.42 -10.94
N ASP A 24 19.45 25.69 -10.59
CA ASP A 24 18.61 26.81 -11.05
C ASP A 24 18.51 26.83 -12.57
N THR A 25 17.47 26.22 -13.09
CA THR A 25 17.06 26.37 -14.48
C THR A 25 15.65 26.95 -14.47
N TYR A 26 15.52 28.20 -14.90
CA TYR A 26 14.22 28.80 -15.21
C TYR A 26 13.46 27.87 -16.13
N VAL A 27 12.45 27.18 -15.58
CA VAL A 27 11.55 26.33 -16.36
C VAL A 27 10.79 27.27 -17.29
N GLN A 28 11.18 27.32 -18.55
CA GLN A 28 10.40 27.98 -19.59
C GLN A 28 9.04 27.28 -19.64
N HIS A 29 8.04 27.96 -19.13
CA HIS A 29 6.67 27.51 -19.14
C HIS A 29 6.17 27.54 -20.61
N ASN A 30 6.23 26.37 -21.27
CA ASN A 30 5.69 26.24 -22.62
C ASN A 30 4.16 26.03 -22.50
N PRO A 31 3.33 27.03 -22.85
CA PRO A 31 1.88 26.99 -22.65
C PRO A 31 1.21 25.83 -23.44
N ASP A 32 1.81 25.40 -24.55
CA ASP A 32 1.27 24.30 -25.36
C ASP A 32 1.46 22.94 -24.69
N GLN A 33 2.60 22.72 -23.99
CA GLN A 33 2.84 21.50 -23.24
C GLN A 33 1.92 21.40 -22.01
N SER A 34 1.68 22.53 -21.33
CA SER A 34 0.80 22.55 -20.16
C SER A 34 -0.67 22.27 -20.57
N ALA A 35 -1.12 22.81 -21.68
CA ALA A 35 -2.47 22.58 -22.21
C ALA A 35 -2.65 21.11 -22.71
N ALA A 36 -1.64 20.51 -23.32
CA ALA A 36 -1.67 19.10 -23.74
C ALA A 36 -1.72 18.16 -22.51
N THR A 37 -0.90 18.43 -21.50
CA THR A 37 -0.90 17.66 -20.25
C THR A 37 -2.24 17.76 -19.52
N ALA A 38 -2.83 18.95 -19.44
CA ALA A 38 -4.13 19.15 -18.82
C ALA A 38 -5.25 18.39 -19.57
N ARG A 39 -5.25 18.40 -20.91
CA ARG A 39 -6.21 17.63 -21.72
C ARG A 39 -6.06 16.13 -21.48
N ASN A 40 -4.84 15.60 -21.49
CA ASN A 40 -4.56 14.19 -21.22
C ASN A 40 -5.05 13.78 -19.84
N MET A 41 -4.86 14.62 -18.81
CA MET A 41 -5.35 14.36 -17.46
C MET A 41 -6.89 14.33 -17.40
N VAL A 42 -7.56 15.26 -18.06
CA VAL A 42 -9.04 15.27 -18.14
C VAL A 42 -9.57 14.03 -18.85
N ASP A 43 -8.96 13.64 -19.96
CA ASP A 43 -9.37 12.46 -20.72
C ASP A 43 -9.10 11.17 -19.93
N TRP A 44 -7.97 11.06 -19.26
CA TRP A 44 -7.69 9.96 -18.33
C TRP A 44 -8.76 9.87 -17.23
N PHE A 45 -9.11 11.00 -16.60
CA PHE A 45 -10.13 11.05 -15.56
C PHE A 45 -11.51 10.63 -16.09
N ARG A 46 -11.89 11.09 -17.27
CA ARG A 46 -13.17 10.68 -17.93
C ARG A 46 -13.21 9.17 -18.17
N HIS A 47 -12.11 8.56 -18.60
CA HIS A 47 -12.03 7.12 -18.80
C HIS A 47 -12.05 6.34 -17.46
N SER A 48 -11.54 6.92 -16.39
CA SER A 48 -11.52 6.30 -15.07
C SER A 48 -12.86 6.45 -14.31
N ALA A 49 -13.63 7.48 -14.59
CA ALA A 49 -14.86 7.79 -13.87
C ALA A 49 -15.91 6.63 -13.84
N PRO A 50 -16.13 5.85 -14.92
CA PRO A 50 -17.06 4.71 -14.88
C PRO A 50 -16.61 3.63 -13.89
N TYR A 51 -15.29 3.37 -13.77
CA TYR A 51 -14.73 2.41 -12.81
C TYR A 51 -14.91 2.89 -11.38
N ILE A 52 -14.65 4.17 -11.12
CA ILE A 52 -14.87 4.79 -9.80
C ILE A 52 -16.34 4.64 -9.42
N HIS A 53 -17.26 4.95 -10.33
CA HIS A 53 -18.69 4.84 -10.09
C HIS A 53 -19.14 3.39 -9.83
N ALA A 54 -18.63 2.43 -10.59
CA ALA A 54 -18.95 1.01 -10.44
C ALA A 54 -18.51 0.42 -9.09
N HIS A 55 -17.43 0.94 -8.51
CA HIS A 55 -16.83 0.41 -7.26
C HIS A 55 -17.22 1.23 -6.03
N ARG A 56 -17.74 2.43 -6.19
CA ARG A 56 -18.18 3.29 -5.09
C ARG A 56 -19.23 2.58 -4.23
N GLY A 57 -19.03 2.60 -2.91
CA GLY A 57 -19.89 1.92 -1.95
C GLY A 57 -19.76 0.40 -1.89
N LYS A 58 -18.90 -0.20 -2.73
CA LYS A 58 -18.56 -1.63 -2.63
C LYS A 58 -17.55 -1.86 -1.52
N THR A 59 -17.54 -3.08 -0.99
CA THR A 59 -16.56 -3.49 0.02
C THR A 59 -15.56 -4.46 -0.60
N PHE A 60 -14.27 -4.14 -0.46
CA PHE A 60 -13.17 -5.00 -0.89
C PHE A 60 -12.39 -5.48 0.33
N VAL A 61 -11.97 -6.73 0.30
CA VAL A 61 -11.05 -7.30 1.28
C VAL A 61 -9.67 -7.36 0.64
N LEU A 62 -8.72 -6.66 1.23
CA LEU A 62 -7.32 -6.65 0.80
C LEU A 62 -6.49 -7.47 1.79
N MET A 63 -5.80 -8.49 1.29
CA MET A 63 -4.85 -9.25 2.09
C MET A 63 -3.44 -8.75 1.85
N LEU A 64 -2.81 -8.26 2.91
CA LEU A 64 -1.43 -7.75 2.91
C LEU A 64 -0.55 -8.74 3.68
N PRO A 65 0.38 -9.45 3.04
CA PRO A 65 1.30 -10.34 3.74
C PRO A 65 2.25 -9.54 4.65
N GLY A 66 2.74 -10.16 5.72
CA GLY A 66 3.62 -9.51 6.69
C GLY A 66 4.94 -9.01 6.08
N GLU A 67 5.40 -9.64 5.00
CA GLU A 67 6.56 -9.22 4.22
C GLU A 67 6.32 -7.86 3.55
N ALA A 68 5.11 -7.61 3.04
CA ALA A 68 4.76 -6.34 2.41
C ALA A 68 4.83 -5.16 3.40
N VAL A 69 4.51 -5.39 4.68
CA VAL A 69 4.59 -4.36 5.74
C VAL A 69 6.04 -3.93 6.02
N ARG A 70 7.02 -4.76 5.65
CA ARG A 70 8.46 -4.49 5.80
C ARG A 70 9.09 -3.85 4.56
N ASP A 71 8.36 -3.79 3.46
CA ASP A 71 8.84 -3.23 2.21
C ASP A 71 8.95 -1.70 2.33
N GLU A 72 10.03 -1.13 1.80
CA GLU A 72 10.25 0.33 1.78
C GLU A 72 9.15 1.09 1.04
N ASN A 73 8.49 0.44 0.08
CA ASN A 73 7.38 1.00 -0.67
C ASN A 73 6.02 0.82 0.01
N PHE A 74 5.96 0.27 1.22
CA PHE A 74 4.70 0.01 1.90
C PHE A 74 3.87 1.28 2.12
N LEU A 75 4.53 2.41 2.35
CA LEU A 75 3.86 3.70 2.49
C LEU A 75 3.08 4.09 1.23
N HIS A 76 3.60 3.80 0.03
CA HIS A 76 2.87 4.03 -1.22
C HIS A 76 1.61 3.16 -1.30
N THR A 77 1.69 1.90 -0.86
CA THR A 77 0.51 1.03 -0.76
C THR A 77 -0.55 1.58 0.20
N ILE A 78 -0.13 2.13 1.34
CA ILE A 78 -1.05 2.79 2.30
C ILE A 78 -1.72 4.02 1.68
N ASN A 79 -0.97 4.84 0.95
CA ASN A 79 -1.52 6.00 0.23
C ASN A 79 -2.54 5.59 -0.84
N ASP A 80 -2.29 4.51 -1.58
CA ASP A 80 -3.23 3.98 -2.58
C ASP A 80 -4.51 3.47 -1.91
N ILE A 81 -4.39 2.81 -0.76
CA ILE A 81 -5.53 2.35 0.07
C ILE A 81 -6.35 3.56 0.54
N ALA A 82 -5.69 4.59 1.06
CA ALA A 82 -6.35 5.81 1.51
C ALA A 82 -7.06 6.53 0.34
N LEU A 83 -6.43 6.57 -0.83
CA LEU A 83 -7.04 7.12 -2.05
C LEU A 83 -8.30 6.35 -2.44
N LEU A 84 -8.28 5.02 -2.48
CA LEU A 84 -9.45 4.20 -2.79
C LEU A 84 -10.59 4.47 -1.80
N ASN A 85 -10.27 4.62 -0.51
CA ASN A 85 -11.26 4.97 0.51
C ASN A 85 -11.86 6.36 0.26
N SER A 86 -11.06 7.35 -0.13
CA SER A 86 -11.53 8.71 -0.45
C SER A 86 -12.45 8.74 -1.68
N LEU A 87 -12.27 7.81 -2.61
CA LEU A 87 -13.16 7.61 -3.76
C LEU A 87 -14.48 6.89 -3.41
N GLY A 88 -14.66 6.55 -2.11
CA GLY A 88 -15.88 5.96 -1.60
C GLY A 88 -15.94 4.43 -1.66
N VAL A 89 -14.79 3.77 -1.86
CA VAL A 89 -14.66 2.32 -1.73
C VAL A 89 -14.48 1.97 -0.25
N ARG A 90 -15.24 0.98 0.24
CA ARG A 90 -15.05 0.46 1.61
C ARG A 90 -14.00 -0.65 1.60
N LEU A 91 -13.03 -0.55 2.50
CA LEU A 91 -11.90 -1.46 2.53
C LEU A 91 -11.83 -2.20 3.86
N VAL A 92 -11.61 -3.50 3.80
CA VAL A 92 -11.25 -4.34 4.94
C VAL A 92 -9.85 -4.85 4.72
N LEU A 93 -8.93 -4.52 5.61
CA LEU A 93 -7.53 -4.93 5.51
C LEU A 93 -7.29 -6.15 6.39
N ALA A 94 -6.87 -7.26 5.79
CA ALA A 94 -6.38 -8.44 6.48
C ALA A 94 -4.85 -8.44 6.39
N VAL A 95 -4.19 -8.13 7.50
CA VAL A 95 -2.73 -7.98 7.53
C VAL A 95 -2.08 -9.19 8.17
N GLY A 96 -1.18 -9.84 7.44
CA GLY A 96 -0.36 -10.94 7.95
C GLY A 96 0.81 -10.45 8.80
N ALA A 97 1.23 -11.27 9.78
CA ALA A 97 2.37 -10.97 10.64
C ALA A 97 3.43 -12.10 10.66
N ARG A 98 3.39 -13.00 9.67
CA ARG A 98 4.24 -14.21 9.68
C ARG A 98 5.73 -13.88 9.78
N ALA A 99 6.22 -12.95 8.97
CA ALA A 99 7.62 -12.56 8.96
C ALA A 99 8.06 -11.92 10.29
N GLN A 100 7.19 -11.13 10.92
CA GLN A 100 7.44 -10.48 12.20
C GLN A 100 7.44 -11.51 13.34
N ILE A 101 6.51 -12.45 13.34
CA ILE A 101 6.45 -13.55 14.29
C ILE A 101 7.73 -14.41 14.21
N GLU A 102 8.17 -14.77 13.01
CA GLU A 102 9.39 -15.54 12.82
C GLU A 102 10.62 -14.80 13.37
N THR A 103 10.68 -13.50 13.17
CA THR A 103 11.77 -12.68 13.74
C THR A 103 11.72 -12.64 15.27
N SER A 104 10.54 -12.50 15.88
CA SER A 104 10.37 -12.45 17.34
C SER A 104 10.72 -13.78 17.98
N LEU A 105 10.28 -14.89 17.42
CA LEU A 105 10.63 -16.23 17.89
C LEU A 105 12.14 -16.51 17.75
N ALA A 106 12.76 -16.12 16.64
CA ALA A 106 14.21 -16.27 16.44
C ALA A 106 15.03 -15.49 17.47
N ARG A 107 14.61 -14.26 17.83
CA ARG A 107 15.25 -13.46 18.89
C ARG A 107 15.17 -14.11 20.27
N ALA A 108 14.07 -14.83 20.55
CA ALA A 108 13.88 -15.56 21.78
C ALA A 108 14.47 -16.98 21.75
N ASN A 109 15.18 -17.35 20.67
CA ASN A 109 15.69 -18.71 20.45
C ASN A 109 14.62 -19.82 20.50
N ILE A 110 13.38 -19.50 20.19
CA ILE A 110 12.26 -20.45 20.09
C ILE A 110 12.16 -20.93 18.64
N LYS A 111 12.29 -22.25 18.44
CA LYS A 111 12.14 -22.86 17.11
C LYS A 111 10.66 -23.04 16.80
N PRO A 112 10.15 -22.48 15.69
CA PRO A 112 8.76 -22.66 15.32
C PRO A 112 8.51 -24.13 14.89
N ALA A 113 7.46 -24.76 15.44
CA ALA A 113 6.98 -26.05 15.00
C ALA A 113 5.79 -25.89 14.04
N PHE A 114 5.71 -26.78 13.06
CA PHE A 114 4.62 -26.80 12.08
C PHE A 114 4.03 -28.20 11.95
N HIS A 115 2.73 -28.27 11.79
CA HIS A 115 2.02 -29.49 11.40
C HIS A 115 1.18 -29.19 10.16
N GLN A 116 1.41 -29.92 9.07
CA GLN A 116 0.72 -29.73 7.78
C GLN A 116 0.69 -28.25 7.31
N GLY A 117 1.79 -27.52 7.49
CA GLY A 117 1.91 -26.11 7.09
C GLY A 117 1.27 -25.11 8.06
N VAL A 118 0.61 -25.57 9.11
CA VAL A 118 0.05 -24.73 10.18
C VAL A 118 1.04 -24.64 11.33
N ARG A 119 1.29 -23.44 11.83
CA ARG A 119 2.17 -23.22 12.98
C ARG A 119 1.52 -23.78 14.26
N ILE A 120 2.30 -24.54 15.01
CA ILE A 120 1.97 -24.90 16.38
C ILE A 120 2.49 -23.77 17.26
N THR A 121 1.60 -23.15 18.04
CA THR A 121 1.95 -22.09 18.98
C THR A 121 1.75 -22.63 20.37
N ASP A 122 2.85 -22.89 21.06
CA ASP A 122 2.86 -23.33 22.46
C ASP A 122 2.73 -22.15 23.43
N ALA A 123 2.75 -22.44 24.73
CA ALA A 123 2.58 -21.45 25.78
C ALA A 123 3.72 -20.41 25.81
N ASP A 124 4.95 -20.82 25.44
CA ASP A 124 6.13 -19.95 25.44
C ASP A 124 6.16 -19.05 24.21
N ALA A 125 5.71 -19.56 23.06
CA ALA A 125 5.63 -18.81 21.80
C ALA A 125 4.43 -17.84 21.75
N LEU A 126 3.33 -18.15 22.42
CA LEU A 126 2.07 -17.40 22.33
C LEU A 126 2.23 -15.90 22.64
N PRO A 127 2.89 -15.47 23.72
CA PRO A 127 3.07 -14.04 24.00
C PRO A 127 3.78 -13.30 22.87
N LEU A 128 4.83 -13.88 22.30
CA LEU A 128 5.61 -13.30 21.22
C LEU A 128 4.81 -13.21 19.91
N VAL A 129 3.97 -14.20 19.64
CA VAL A 129 3.06 -14.20 18.48
C VAL A 129 2.04 -13.09 18.61
N VAL A 130 1.43 -12.92 19.79
CA VAL A 130 0.45 -11.85 20.08
C VAL A 130 1.10 -10.49 19.98
N GLU A 131 2.29 -10.31 20.57
CA GLU A 131 3.05 -9.06 20.50
C GLU A 131 3.38 -8.68 19.06
N ALA A 132 3.93 -9.60 18.27
CA ALA A 132 4.28 -9.35 16.88
C ALA A 132 3.07 -9.00 16.03
N ALA A 133 1.95 -9.72 16.18
CA ALA A 133 0.72 -9.45 15.47
C ALA A 133 0.12 -8.08 15.86
N SER A 134 0.12 -7.77 17.14
CA SER A 134 -0.36 -6.48 17.65
C SER A 134 0.49 -5.31 17.17
N SER A 135 1.81 -5.47 17.14
CA SER A 135 2.75 -4.46 16.65
C SER A 135 2.51 -4.16 15.15
N VAL A 136 2.33 -5.20 14.33
CA VAL A 136 2.02 -5.02 12.91
C VAL A 136 0.70 -4.28 12.72
N ARG A 137 -0.34 -4.68 13.46
CA ARG A 137 -1.64 -4.03 13.41
C ARG A 137 -1.54 -2.55 13.77
N SER A 138 -0.92 -2.24 14.93
CA SER A 138 -0.76 -0.86 15.39
C SER A 138 0.05 -0.01 14.43
N HIS A 139 1.08 -0.59 13.79
CA HIS A 139 1.88 0.10 12.78
C HIS A 139 1.04 0.48 11.55
N VAL A 140 0.25 -0.47 11.02
CA VAL A 140 -0.63 -0.21 9.87
C VAL A 140 -1.72 0.80 10.22
N GLU A 141 -2.34 0.69 11.40
CA GLU A 141 -3.34 1.64 11.89
C GLU A 141 -2.75 3.06 12.03
N ALA A 142 -1.52 3.18 12.54
CA ALA A 142 -0.83 4.45 12.65
C ALA A 142 -0.60 5.10 11.28
N LEU A 143 -0.11 4.32 10.30
CA LEU A 143 0.11 4.80 8.93
C LEU A 143 -1.20 5.26 8.27
N LEU A 144 -2.28 4.49 8.42
CA LEU A 144 -3.60 4.87 7.90
C LEU A 144 -4.16 6.13 8.56
N SER A 145 -3.82 6.36 9.83
CA SER A 145 -4.28 7.53 10.58
C SER A 145 -3.58 8.83 10.18
N THR A 146 -2.45 8.76 9.49
CA THR A 146 -1.75 9.96 8.97
C THR A 146 -2.47 10.59 7.79
N GLY A 147 -3.40 9.86 7.16
CA GLY A 147 -4.15 10.33 6.00
C GLY A 147 -3.30 10.45 4.72
N LEU A 148 -3.93 11.00 3.68
CA LEU A 148 -3.22 11.34 2.43
C LEU A 148 -2.32 12.55 2.66
N VAL A 149 -1.09 12.51 2.13
CA VAL A 149 -0.06 13.55 2.28
C VAL A 149 -0.54 14.93 1.82
N ASN A 150 -1.58 15.03 1.02
CA ASN A 150 -2.18 16.26 0.50
C ASN A 150 -3.69 16.33 0.74
N SER A 151 -4.19 15.67 1.80
CA SER A 151 -5.59 15.83 2.19
C SER A 151 -5.79 17.20 2.86
N PRO A 152 -6.81 17.97 2.46
CA PRO A 152 -7.13 19.23 3.11
C PRO A 152 -7.55 19.04 4.55
#